data_02fe7109c0a68768a21847b1bd2276b8
#
_entry.id   02fe7109c0a68768a21847b1bd2276b8
#
_cell.length_a   1.000
_cell.length_b   1.000
_cell.length_c   1.000
_cell.angle_alpha   90.00
_cell.angle_beta   90.00
_cell.angle_gamma   90.00
#
_symmetry.space_group_name_H-M   'P 1'
#
loop_
_entity.id
_entity.type
_entity.pdbx_description
1 polymer ?
#
loop_
_entity_poly.entity_id
_entity_poly.type
_entity_poly.pdbx_seq_one_letter_code
_entity_poly.pdbx_strand_id
1 'polypeptide(L)'
;ITYVSFSGSGPLVSLMLTEDFKEFTRIGPLVPPEDKDASLFPRRFKGRYALIHRPIIRGAADIWISFSPDLTHWGDHQVLLPTRPGWWDCHRVGLGAQPIETPEGWLIIYHGVRMTASGSIYRVGLALLDLEEPWRVQRRSDEWVLGPKPYEQFGDVPGVTFPTGAIFEEETGELRLYYGIADTMVGVAIADMDEVLSYLLSCPSPAEGESHG
;
A
#
# COMPACT_ATOMS: atom_id res chain seq x y z
N ILE A 1 -2.38 -12.25 -9.63
CA ILE A 1 -1.93 -12.19 -8.23
C ILE A 1 -0.48 -11.74 -8.22
N THR A 2 -0.19 -10.64 -7.52
CA THR A 2 1.18 -10.26 -7.17
C THR A 2 1.60 -10.96 -5.89
N TYR A 3 2.87 -11.37 -5.81
CA TYR A 3 3.42 -12.00 -4.62
C TYR A 3 4.91 -11.68 -4.49
N VAL A 4 5.44 -11.77 -3.28
CA VAL A 4 6.87 -11.64 -3.05
C VAL A 4 7.54 -13.00 -3.24
N SER A 5 8.50 -13.07 -4.15
CA SER A 5 9.43 -14.19 -4.28
C SER A 5 10.80 -13.78 -3.74
N PHE A 6 11.63 -14.76 -3.43
CA PHE A 6 12.96 -14.53 -2.85
C PHE A 6 14.07 -15.05 -3.78
N SER A 7 15.10 -14.25 -3.97
CA SER A 7 16.27 -14.61 -4.77
C SER A 7 17.55 -14.40 -3.98
N GLY A 8 18.70 -14.79 -4.55
CA GLY A 8 20.00 -14.48 -3.97
C GLY A 8 20.30 -12.98 -3.84
N SER A 9 19.52 -12.13 -4.55
CA SER A 9 19.62 -10.67 -4.50
C SER A 9 18.52 -10.03 -3.61
N GLY A 10 17.78 -10.82 -2.84
CA GLY A 10 16.72 -10.34 -1.96
C GLY A 10 15.29 -10.59 -2.47
N PRO A 11 14.30 -10.01 -1.78
CA PRO A 11 12.89 -10.11 -2.16
C PRO A 11 12.60 -9.36 -3.46
N LEU A 12 11.67 -9.88 -4.25
CA LEU A 12 11.22 -9.24 -5.48
C LEU A 12 9.75 -9.52 -5.75
N VAL A 13 9.09 -8.59 -6.42
CA VAL A 13 7.68 -8.71 -6.80
C VAL A 13 7.57 -9.59 -8.04
N SER A 14 6.75 -10.62 -7.94
CA SER A 14 6.44 -11.55 -9.03
C SER A 14 4.93 -11.60 -9.30
N LEU A 15 4.58 -12.04 -10.49
CA LEU A 15 3.19 -12.19 -10.96
C LEU A 15 2.87 -13.64 -11.26
N MET A 16 1.68 -14.06 -10.88
CA MET A 16 1.03 -15.27 -11.37
C MET A 16 -0.41 -14.96 -11.82
N LEU A 17 -0.88 -15.72 -12.77
CA LEU A 17 -2.25 -15.64 -13.28
C LEU A 17 -3.02 -16.87 -12.84
N THR A 18 -4.33 -16.70 -12.61
CA THR A 18 -5.28 -17.77 -12.32
C THR A 18 -6.67 -17.32 -12.74
N GLU A 19 -7.51 -18.25 -13.17
CA GLU A 19 -8.92 -17.99 -13.48
C GLU A 19 -9.85 -18.57 -12.41
N ASP A 20 -9.39 -19.58 -11.68
CA ASP A 20 -10.22 -20.36 -10.77
C ASP A 20 -9.61 -20.57 -9.37
N PHE A 21 -8.45 -19.98 -9.10
CA PHE A 21 -7.65 -20.17 -7.87
C PHE A 21 -7.24 -21.64 -7.59
N LYS A 22 -7.26 -22.50 -8.61
CA LYS A 22 -6.79 -23.90 -8.53
C LYS A 22 -5.54 -24.10 -9.39
N GLU A 23 -5.56 -23.55 -10.61
CA GLU A 23 -4.42 -23.59 -11.50
C GLU A 23 -3.78 -22.20 -11.58
N PHE A 24 -2.44 -22.17 -11.57
CA PHE A 24 -1.66 -20.94 -11.55
C PHE A 24 -0.57 -20.97 -12.62
N THR A 25 -0.55 -19.94 -13.46
CA THR A 25 0.52 -19.72 -14.43
C THR A 25 1.46 -18.65 -13.90
N ARG A 26 2.71 -18.99 -13.63
CA ARG A 26 3.74 -18.03 -13.21
C ARG A 26 4.23 -17.24 -14.41
N ILE A 27 4.14 -15.90 -14.31
CA ILE A 27 4.70 -14.99 -15.32
C ILE A 27 6.16 -14.67 -14.98
N GLY A 28 6.47 -14.50 -13.70
CA GLY A 28 7.82 -14.19 -13.22
C GLY A 28 7.93 -12.85 -12.54
N PRO A 29 9.18 -12.35 -12.35
CA PRO A 29 9.45 -11.05 -11.76
C PRO A 29 8.87 -9.90 -12.58
N LEU A 30 8.29 -8.91 -11.90
CA LEU A 30 7.81 -7.66 -12.52
C LEU A 30 8.85 -6.56 -12.46
N VAL A 31 9.53 -6.42 -11.33
CA VAL A 31 10.50 -5.37 -11.07
C VAL A 31 11.76 -5.96 -10.42
N PRO A 32 12.92 -5.27 -10.54
CA PRO A 32 14.16 -5.75 -9.92
C PRO A 32 14.10 -5.84 -8.40
N PRO A 33 14.89 -6.72 -7.76
CA PRO A 33 15.06 -6.72 -6.30
C PRO A 33 15.90 -5.49 -5.84
N GLU A 34 15.77 -5.00 -4.62
CA GLU A 34 14.84 -5.47 -3.59
C GLU A 34 13.52 -4.71 -3.70
N ASP A 35 12.40 -5.43 -3.80
CA ASP A 35 11.08 -4.83 -3.95
C ASP A 35 9.99 -5.72 -3.33
N LYS A 36 8.94 -5.11 -2.76
CA LYS A 36 7.80 -5.81 -2.16
C LYS A 36 6.58 -4.89 -1.99
N ASP A 37 5.57 -5.34 -1.23
CA ASP A 37 4.35 -4.60 -0.90
C ASP A 37 3.67 -4.04 -2.17
N ALA A 38 3.40 -4.92 -3.12
CA ALA A 38 2.97 -4.52 -4.45
C ALA A 38 1.57 -5.00 -4.80
N SER A 39 0.84 -4.16 -5.52
CA SER A 39 -0.44 -4.52 -6.13
C SER A 39 -0.64 -3.83 -7.47
N LEU A 40 -1.25 -4.55 -8.40
CA LEU A 40 -1.74 -3.97 -9.65
C LEU A 40 -3.06 -3.24 -9.40
N PHE A 41 -3.26 -2.14 -10.15
CA PHE A 41 -4.60 -1.58 -10.28
C PHE A 41 -5.50 -2.52 -11.08
N PRO A 42 -6.80 -2.58 -10.79
CA PRO A 42 -7.75 -3.45 -11.49
C PRO A 42 -8.06 -3.00 -12.91
N ARG A 43 -7.68 -1.78 -13.29
CA ARG A 43 -7.85 -1.25 -14.66
C ARG A 43 -6.56 -0.68 -15.23
N ARG A 44 -6.58 -0.40 -16.53
CA ARG A 44 -5.48 0.27 -17.25
C ARG A 44 -5.69 1.79 -17.30
N PHE A 45 -4.59 2.53 -17.29
CA PHE A 45 -4.55 3.98 -17.45
C PHE A 45 -3.86 4.33 -18.75
N LYS A 46 -4.58 5.03 -19.65
CA LYS A 46 -4.08 5.36 -21.00
C LYS A 46 -3.52 4.13 -21.74
N GLY A 47 -4.21 2.97 -21.56
CA GLY A 47 -3.86 1.69 -22.17
C GLY A 47 -2.75 0.90 -21.46
N ARG A 48 -2.18 1.41 -20.37
CA ARG A 48 -1.09 0.76 -19.61
C ARG A 48 -1.59 0.19 -18.28
N TYR A 49 -0.99 -0.90 -17.86
CA TYR A 49 -1.10 -1.40 -16.49
C TYR A 49 -0.34 -0.49 -15.53
N ALA A 50 -0.82 -0.37 -14.31
CA ALA A 50 -0.16 0.36 -13.23
C ALA A 50 0.09 -0.58 -12.04
N LEU A 51 1.28 -0.49 -11.46
CA LEU A 51 1.74 -1.24 -10.31
C LEU A 51 2.16 -0.27 -9.22
N ILE A 52 1.55 -0.39 -8.04
CA ILE A 52 2.10 0.19 -6.82
C ILE A 52 3.06 -0.82 -6.23
N HIS A 53 4.24 -0.38 -5.82
CA HIS A 53 5.28 -1.23 -5.24
C HIS A 53 6.19 -0.44 -4.30
N ARG A 54 7.11 -1.12 -3.63
CA ARG A 54 8.03 -0.49 -2.68
C ARG A 54 9.45 -0.98 -2.88
N PRO A 55 10.23 -0.37 -3.78
CA PRO A 55 11.65 -0.65 -3.89
C PRO A 55 12.40 -0.13 -2.65
N ILE A 56 13.50 -0.80 -2.29
CA ILE A 56 14.42 -0.33 -1.26
C ILE A 56 15.61 0.31 -1.97
N ILE A 57 15.64 1.65 -1.98
CA ILE A 57 16.67 2.41 -2.67
C ILE A 57 17.50 3.16 -1.63
N ARG A 58 18.78 2.79 -1.48
CA ARG A 58 19.70 3.43 -0.53
C ARG A 58 19.17 3.50 0.91
N GLY A 59 18.38 2.50 1.33
CA GLY A 59 17.77 2.45 2.66
C GLY A 59 16.44 3.20 2.80
N ALA A 60 16.02 4.00 1.81
CA ALA A 60 14.69 4.56 1.75
C ALA A 60 13.68 3.50 1.27
N ALA A 61 12.46 3.60 1.78
CA ALA A 61 11.39 2.67 1.45
C ALA A 61 10.08 3.45 1.27
N ASP A 62 10.00 4.17 0.16
CA ASP A 62 8.83 4.92 -0.30
C ASP A 62 7.91 4.03 -1.13
N ILE A 63 6.65 4.39 -1.24
CA ILE A 63 5.73 3.77 -2.19
C ILE A 63 5.94 4.40 -3.57
N TRP A 64 6.12 3.55 -4.58
CA TRP A 64 6.30 3.94 -5.97
C TRP A 64 5.12 3.49 -6.82
N ILE A 65 4.94 4.13 -7.97
CA ILE A 65 4.07 3.68 -9.05
C ILE A 65 4.89 3.51 -10.32
N SER A 66 4.58 2.46 -11.08
CA SER A 66 5.24 2.11 -12.33
C SER A 66 4.21 1.65 -13.35
N PHE A 67 4.52 1.81 -14.64
CA PHE A 67 3.60 1.51 -15.72
C PHE A 67 4.18 0.48 -16.68
N SER A 68 3.30 -0.35 -17.27
CA SER A 68 3.66 -1.35 -18.26
C SER A 68 2.62 -1.46 -19.36
N PRO A 69 3.01 -1.60 -20.63
CA PRO A 69 2.07 -1.90 -21.71
C PRO A 69 1.60 -3.35 -21.72
N ASP A 70 2.37 -4.29 -21.13
CA ASP A 70 2.22 -5.73 -21.36
C ASP A 70 2.47 -6.63 -20.13
N LEU A 71 2.60 -6.05 -18.94
CA LEU A 71 2.94 -6.73 -17.66
C LEU A 71 4.37 -7.28 -17.57
N THR A 72 5.17 -7.08 -18.60
CA THR A 72 6.56 -7.60 -18.69
C THR A 72 7.58 -6.47 -18.64
N HIS A 73 7.33 -5.40 -19.39
CA HIS A 73 8.21 -4.25 -19.49
C HIS A 73 7.68 -3.11 -18.64
N TRP A 74 8.32 -2.86 -17.50
CA TRP A 74 7.94 -1.82 -16.54
C TRP A 74 8.84 -0.60 -16.67
N GLY A 75 8.23 0.58 -16.64
CA GLY A 75 8.92 1.86 -16.75
C GLY A 75 8.13 3.01 -16.13
N ASP A 76 8.53 4.24 -16.42
CA ASP A 76 7.93 5.46 -15.85
C ASP A 76 7.81 5.38 -14.32
N HIS A 77 8.89 4.89 -13.70
CA HIS A 77 8.97 4.72 -12.25
C HIS A 77 9.00 6.08 -11.56
N GLN A 78 8.11 6.29 -10.61
CA GLN A 78 8.08 7.53 -9.83
C GLN A 78 7.63 7.28 -8.40
N VAL A 79 8.12 8.09 -7.47
CA VAL A 79 7.66 8.09 -6.09
C VAL A 79 6.21 8.54 -6.06
N LEU A 80 5.35 7.75 -5.41
CA LEU A 80 3.93 8.04 -5.23
C LEU A 80 3.67 8.62 -3.83
N LEU A 81 4.10 7.91 -2.79
CA LEU A 81 3.99 8.36 -1.41
C LEU A 81 5.37 8.25 -0.75
N PRO A 82 6.05 9.40 -0.54
CA PRO A 82 7.31 9.41 0.20
C PRO A 82 7.09 9.22 1.70
N THR A 83 8.15 8.82 2.40
CA THR A 83 8.24 8.93 3.85
C THR A 83 8.19 10.40 4.27
N ARG A 84 7.60 10.70 5.45
CA ARG A 84 7.48 12.08 5.96
C ARG A 84 8.43 12.29 7.15
N PRO A 85 9.54 13.05 6.98
CA PRO A 85 10.48 13.30 8.05
C PRO A 85 9.82 13.86 9.31
N GLY A 86 10.12 13.26 10.47
CA GLY A 86 9.56 13.68 11.75
C GLY A 86 8.15 13.15 12.06
N TRP A 87 7.50 12.50 11.11
CA TRP A 87 6.14 11.98 11.26
C TRP A 87 6.12 10.51 11.71
N TRP A 88 4.91 9.96 11.89
CA TRP A 88 4.71 8.57 12.29
C TRP A 88 5.11 7.55 11.21
N ASP A 89 5.20 7.98 9.96
CA ASP A 89 5.58 7.21 8.77
C ASP A 89 6.92 7.65 8.16
N CYS A 90 7.83 8.13 9.01
CA CYS A 90 9.08 8.76 8.58
C CYS A 90 10.19 7.79 8.15
N HIS A 91 10.05 6.50 8.43
CA HIS A 91 11.13 5.55 8.15
C HIS A 91 10.85 4.67 6.93
N ARG A 92 9.64 4.18 6.81
CA ARG A 92 9.16 3.38 5.66
C ARG A 92 7.67 3.60 5.46
N VAL A 93 7.25 3.49 4.22
CA VAL A 93 5.85 3.37 3.84
C VAL A 93 5.70 2.21 2.86
N GLY A 94 4.61 1.47 2.93
CA GLY A 94 4.36 0.35 2.02
C GLY A 94 2.88 0.06 1.87
N LEU A 95 2.50 -0.41 0.69
CA LEU A 95 1.11 -0.75 0.41
C LEU A 95 0.63 -1.87 1.34
N GLY A 96 -0.61 -1.76 1.81
CA GLY A 96 -1.22 -2.78 2.67
C GLY A 96 -2.29 -3.60 1.96
N ALA A 97 -3.14 -2.95 1.18
CA ALA A 97 -4.21 -3.59 0.44
C ALA A 97 -4.20 -3.13 -1.03
N GLN A 98 -4.87 -3.88 -1.90
CA GLN A 98 -5.05 -3.46 -3.28
C GLN A 98 -5.76 -2.09 -3.34
N PRO A 99 -5.48 -1.26 -4.37
CA PRO A 99 -6.20 -0.02 -4.60
C PRO A 99 -7.70 -0.27 -4.76
N ILE A 100 -8.53 0.52 -4.09
CA ILE A 100 -9.99 0.45 -4.17
C ILE A 100 -10.49 1.66 -4.95
N GLU A 101 -11.24 1.40 -6.03
CA GLU A 101 -11.88 2.45 -6.82
C GLU A 101 -13.07 3.02 -6.05
N THR A 102 -13.15 4.34 -5.97
CA THR A 102 -14.27 5.07 -5.34
C THR A 102 -14.66 6.24 -6.24
N PRO A 103 -15.84 6.84 -6.06
CA PRO A 103 -16.22 8.04 -6.81
C PRO A 103 -15.26 9.22 -6.66
N GLU A 104 -14.58 9.31 -5.52
CA GLU A 104 -13.65 10.41 -5.18
C GLU A 104 -12.21 10.16 -5.68
N GLY A 105 -11.88 8.91 -6.09
CA GLY A 105 -10.55 8.50 -6.52
C GLY A 105 -10.16 7.10 -6.04
N TRP A 106 -8.88 6.76 -6.13
CA TRP A 106 -8.35 5.50 -5.67
C TRP A 106 -7.99 5.58 -4.20
N LEU A 107 -8.72 4.85 -3.35
CA LEU A 107 -8.35 4.68 -1.95
C LEU A 107 -7.15 3.75 -1.84
N ILE A 108 -6.09 4.24 -1.21
CA ILE A 108 -4.87 3.51 -0.88
C ILE A 108 -4.80 3.34 0.63
N ILE A 109 -4.70 2.09 1.07
CA ILE A 109 -4.47 1.73 2.46
C ILE A 109 -3.01 1.29 2.57
N TYR A 110 -2.22 1.99 3.38
CA TYR A 110 -0.79 1.74 3.50
C TYR A 110 -0.37 1.61 4.97
N HIS A 111 0.79 1.01 5.19
CA HIS A 111 1.44 1.06 6.50
C HIS A 111 2.58 2.07 6.49
N GLY A 112 2.69 2.79 7.58
CA GLY A 112 3.84 3.63 7.89
C GLY A 112 4.63 3.06 9.05
N VAL A 113 5.95 3.27 9.02
CA VAL A 113 6.87 2.76 10.04
C VAL A 113 7.68 3.89 10.61
N ARG A 114 7.77 3.92 11.95
CA ARG A 114 8.69 4.74 12.71
C ARG A 114 9.61 3.84 13.54
N MET A 115 10.91 4.08 13.42
CA MET A 115 11.89 3.42 14.29
C MET A 115 12.01 4.15 15.63
N THR A 116 12.04 3.40 16.72
CA THR A 116 12.27 3.88 18.08
C THR A 116 13.35 3.06 18.75
N ALA A 117 13.83 3.49 19.90
CA ALA A 117 14.80 2.73 20.68
C ALA A 117 14.27 1.35 21.15
N SER A 118 12.94 1.20 21.25
CA SER A 118 12.27 -0.05 21.64
C SER A 118 11.81 -0.91 20.46
N GLY A 119 12.09 -0.50 19.22
CA GLY A 119 11.71 -1.26 18.02
C GLY A 119 10.92 -0.43 17.01
N SER A 120 10.39 -1.11 16.02
CA SER A 120 9.61 -0.50 14.93
C SER A 120 8.14 -0.39 15.34
N ILE A 121 7.55 0.77 15.10
CA ILE A 121 6.12 1.02 15.27
C ILE A 121 5.47 1.04 13.89
N TYR A 122 4.52 0.14 13.66
CA TYR A 122 3.73 0.08 12.42
C TYR A 122 2.32 0.60 12.66
N ARG A 123 1.84 1.44 11.77
CA ARG A 123 0.49 2.04 11.81
C ARG A 123 -0.09 2.08 10.41
N VAL A 124 -1.40 2.12 10.33
CA VAL A 124 -2.14 2.21 9.06
C VAL A 124 -2.46 3.67 8.76
N GLY A 125 -2.20 4.06 7.53
CA GLY A 125 -2.61 5.34 6.96
C GLY A 125 -3.40 5.15 5.68
N LEU A 126 -4.00 6.24 5.22
CA LEU A 126 -4.82 6.29 4.02
C LEU A 126 -4.30 7.37 3.07
N ALA A 127 -4.45 7.14 1.78
CA ALA A 127 -4.26 8.15 0.75
C ALA A 127 -5.34 8.04 -0.33
N LEU A 128 -5.65 9.14 -0.97
CA LEU A 128 -6.57 9.22 -2.10
C LEU A 128 -5.78 9.68 -3.32
N LEU A 129 -5.84 8.90 -4.40
CA LEU A 129 -5.21 9.25 -5.66
C LEU A 129 -6.26 9.69 -6.67
N ASP A 130 -5.84 10.47 -7.64
CA ASP A 130 -6.70 10.86 -8.75
C ASP A 130 -7.22 9.65 -9.52
N LEU A 131 -8.47 9.71 -9.94
CA LEU A 131 -9.15 8.58 -10.58
C LEU A 131 -8.55 8.23 -11.96
N GLU A 132 -8.19 9.22 -12.75
CA GLU A 132 -7.66 9.03 -14.11
C GLU A 132 -6.14 9.14 -14.19
N GLU A 133 -5.54 9.84 -13.23
CA GLU A 133 -4.10 10.04 -13.12
C GLU A 133 -3.58 9.53 -11.76
N PRO A 134 -3.56 8.19 -11.53
CA PRO A 134 -3.31 7.59 -10.21
C PRO A 134 -1.90 7.86 -9.67
N TRP A 135 -1.05 8.53 -10.42
CA TRP A 135 0.23 9.06 -9.94
C TRP A 135 0.10 10.39 -9.21
N ARG A 136 -1.11 10.99 -9.17
CA ARG A 136 -1.40 12.21 -8.44
C ARG A 136 -2.05 11.90 -7.11
N VAL A 137 -1.38 12.21 -6.03
CA VAL A 137 -1.93 12.11 -4.67
C VAL A 137 -2.80 13.34 -4.40
N GLN A 138 -4.10 13.13 -4.20
CA GLN A 138 -5.04 14.21 -3.89
C GLN A 138 -5.06 14.51 -2.39
N ARG A 139 -5.04 13.46 -1.56
CA ARG A 139 -5.09 13.56 -0.10
C ARG A 139 -4.23 12.46 0.54
N ARG A 140 -3.74 12.73 1.73
CA ARG A 140 -3.05 11.75 2.58
C ARG A 140 -3.43 11.99 4.02
N SER A 141 -3.76 10.93 4.75
CA SER A 141 -4.08 11.04 6.17
C SER A 141 -2.90 11.66 6.93
N ASP A 142 -3.20 12.67 7.73
CA ASP A 142 -2.19 13.35 8.51
C ASP A 142 -1.72 12.44 9.65
N GLU A 143 -2.69 11.93 10.41
CA GLU A 143 -2.45 10.94 11.44
C GLU A 143 -2.74 9.51 10.95
N TRP A 144 -2.23 8.53 11.67
CA TRP A 144 -2.59 7.13 11.44
C TRP A 144 -4.05 6.86 11.84
N VAL A 145 -4.73 5.99 11.09
CA VAL A 145 -6.14 5.65 11.31
C VAL A 145 -6.34 4.37 12.10
N LEU A 146 -5.34 3.48 12.11
CA LEU A 146 -5.40 2.22 12.85
C LEU A 146 -4.04 1.88 13.45
N GLY A 147 -4.04 1.55 14.75
CA GLY A 147 -2.90 1.03 15.49
C GLY A 147 -3.34 -0.06 16.47
N PRO A 148 -2.41 -0.76 17.12
CA PRO A 148 -2.77 -1.88 17.97
C PRO A 148 -3.54 -1.43 19.21
N LYS A 149 -4.59 -2.16 19.55
CA LYS A 149 -5.29 -2.07 20.84
C LYS A 149 -4.38 -2.60 21.95
N PRO A 150 -4.65 -2.31 23.23
CA PRO A 150 -3.82 -2.77 24.33
C PRO A 150 -3.55 -4.28 24.34
N TYR A 151 -4.53 -5.09 23.97
CA TYR A 151 -4.39 -6.56 23.91
C TYR A 151 -3.74 -7.05 22.61
N GLU A 152 -3.56 -6.18 21.60
CA GLU A 152 -2.91 -6.47 20.32
C GLU A 152 -1.40 -6.13 20.31
N GLN A 153 -0.88 -5.66 21.45
CA GLN A 153 0.51 -5.23 21.53
C GLN A 153 1.50 -6.37 21.79
N PHE A 154 1.02 -7.57 22.01
CA PHE A 154 1.84 -8.72 22.39
C PHE A 154 1.83 -9.79 21.30
N GLY A 155 3.02 -10.27 20.94
CA GLY A 155 3.23 -11.30 19.94
C GLY A 155 4.69 -11.34 19.52
N ASP A 156 4.98 -11.99 18.39
CA ASP A 156 6.35 -12.18 17.88
C ASP A 156 7.03 -10.84 17.55
N VAL A 157 6.28 -9.88 17.03
CA VAL A 157 6.74 -8.50 16.81
C VAL A 157 5.78 -7.51 17.45
N PRO A 158 6.02 -7.13 18.72
CA PRO A 158 5.10 -6.28 19.48
C PRO A 158 4.81 -4.93 18.80
N GLY A 159 3.56 -4.47 18.91
CA GLY A 159 3.15 -3.15 18.44
C GLY A 159 2.97 -3.02 16.92
N VAL A 160 3.06 -4.11 16.17
CA VAL A 160 2.83 -4.13 14.72
C VAL A 160 1.34 -4.21 14.40
N THR A 161 0.87 -3.29 13.57
CA THR A 161 -0.42 -3.34 12.87
C THR A 161 -0.14 -3.27 11.37
N PHE A 162 -0.26 -4.40 10.68
CA PHE A 162 0.14 -4.53 9.28
C PHE A 162 -1.06 -4.82 8.38
N PRO A 163 -1.56 -3.87 7.58
CA PRO A 163 -2.68 -4.10 6.67
C PRO A 163 -2.27 -5.10 5.58
N THR A 164 -3.13 -6.07 5.31
CA THR A 164 -2.83 -7.18 4.38
C THR A 164 -3.82 -7.32 3.24
N GLY A 165 -5.02 -6.79 3.39
CA GLY A 165 -6.06 -6.82 2.36
C GLY A 165 -7.31 -6.08 2.80
N ALA A 166 -8.11 -5.67 1.85
CA ALA A 166 -9.37 -5.00 2.12
C ALA A 166 -10.46 -5.49 1.16
N ILE A 167 -11.69 -5.51 1.66
CA ILE A 167 -12.89 -5.78 0.88
C ILE A 167 -13.84 -4.60 1.08
N PHE A 168 -14.27 -4.01 -0.02
CA PHE A 168 -15.32 -3.02 -0.03
C PHE A 168 -16.61 -3.65 -0.56
N GLU A 169 -17.65 -3.62 0.25
CA GLU A 169 -18.98 -4.11 -0.08
C GLU A 169 -19.84 -2.94 -0.51
N GLU A 170 -19.97 -2.73 -1.83
CA GLU A 170 -20.67 -1.57 -2.39
C GLU A 170 -22.14 -1.48 -1.96
N GLU A 171 -22.83 -2.62 -1.79
CA GLU A 171 -24.24 -2.64 -1.42
C GLU A 171 -24.50 -2.09 -0.01
N THR A 172 -23.56 -2.28 0.89
CA THR A 172 -23.68 -1.86 2.30
C THR A 172 -22.85 -0.63 2.66
N GLY A 173 -21.91 -0.24 1.79
CA GLY A 173 -20.92 0.80 2.09
C GLY A 173 -19.83 0.35 3.05
N GLU A 174 -19.77 -0.94 3.41
CA GLU A 174 -18.86 -1.46 4.41
C GLU A 174 -17.47 -1.73 3.83
N LEU A 175 -16.45 -1.14 4.45
CA LEU A 175 -15.04 -1.43 4.20
C LEU A 175 -14.50 -2.34 5.31
N ARG A 176 -14.08 -3.56 4.95
CA ARG A 176 -13.40 -4.50 5.83
C ARG A 176 -11.90 -4.49 5.56
N LEU A 177 -11.12 -4.08 6.54
CA LEU A 177 -9.66 -4.11 6.49
C LEU A 177 -9.14 -5.29 7.32
N TYR A 178 -8.46 -6.22 6.67
CA TYR A 178 -7.74 -7.32 7.32
C TYR A 178 -6.32 -6.89 7.63
N TYR A 179 -5.86 -7.15 8.85
CA TYR A 179 -4.51 -6.75 9.27
C TYR A 179 -3.87 -7.77 10.21
N GLY A 180 -2.55 -7.89 10.08
CA GLY A 180 -1.72 -8.65 11.00
C GLY A 180 -1.53 -7.89 12.31
N ILE A 181 -1.60 -8.62 13.41
CA ILE A 181 -1.46 -8.14 14.78
C ILE A 181 -0.21 -8.79 15.38
N ALA A 182 0.81 -7.96 15.67
CA ALA A 182 2.04 -8.37 16.33
C ALA A 182 2.70 -9.62 15.71
N ASP A 183 2.56 -9.82 14.38
CA ASP A 183 3.01 -10.97 13.58
C ASP A 183 2.52 -12.35 14.11
N THR A 184 1.43 -12.38 14.85
CA THR A 184 0.92 -13.58 15.54
C THR A 184 -0.54 -13.88 15.22
N MET A 185 -1.36 -12.86 15.02
CA MET A 185 -2.80 -12.99 14.80
C MET A 185 -3.27 -12.17 13.60
N VAL A 186 -4.48 -12.41 13.16
CA VAL A 186 -5.18 -11.61 12.15
C VAL A 186 -6.38 -10.94 12.77
N GLY A 187 -6.52 -9.63 12.53
CA GLY A 187 -7.66 -8.83 12.92
C GLY A 187 -8.46 -8.35 11.73
N VAL A 188 -9.69 -7.91 12.00
CA VAL A 188 -10.55 -7.22 11.04
C VAL A 188 -11.02 -5.91 11.67
N ALA A 189 -10.80 -4.82 10.94
CA ALA A 189 -11.40 -3.53 11.23
C ALA A 189 -12.52 -3.26 10.22
N ILE A 190 -13.62 -2.70 10.67
CA ILE A 190 -14.78 -2.37 9.85
C ILE A 190 -14.98 -0.86 9.92
N ALA A 191 -15.24 -0.24 8.79
CA ALA A 191 -15.55 1.18 8.66
C ALA A 191 -16.63 1.38 7.59
N ASP A 192 -17.33 2.49 7.67
CA ASP A 192 -18.18 3.00 6.59
C ASP A 192 -17.31 3.74 5.57
N MET A 193 -17.48 3.45 4.28
CA MET A 193 -16.65 4.04 3.21
C MET A 193 -16.87 5.55 3.09
N ASP A 194 -18.08 6.04 3.27
CA ASP A 194 -18.38 7.48 3.19
C ASP A 194 -17.70 8.24 4.34
N GLU A 195 -17.63 7.64 5.55
CA GLU A 195 -16.89 8.21 6.68
C GLU A 195 -15.39 8.24 6.40
N VAL A 196 -14.84 7.15 5.83
CA VAL A 196 -13.44 7.06 5.42
C VAL A 196 -13.08 8.13 4.39
N LEU A 197 -13.90 8.29 3.35
CA LEU A 197 -13.69 9.29 2.30
C LEU A 197 -13.86 10.72 2.84
N SER A 198 -14.89 10.96 3.65
CA SER A 198 -15.10 12.27 4.30
C SER A 198 -13.91 12.68 5.15
N TYR A 199 -13.35 11.76 5.94
CA TYR A 199 -12.13 12.00 6.69
C TYR A 199 -10.95 12.35 5.77
N LEU A 200 -10.71 11.53 4.73
CA LEU A 200 -9.60 11.74 3.80
C LEU A 200 -9.72 13.08 3.06
N LEU A 201 -10.92 13.44 2.61
CA LEU A 201 -11.16 14.73 1.93
C LEU A 201 -10.91 15.93 2.85
N SER A 202 -11.05 15.78 4.17
CA SER A 202 -10.71 16.80 5.15
C SER A 202 -9.21 16.92 5.42
N CYS A 203 -8.41 15.92 5.04
CA CYS A 203 -6.97 15.93 5.21
C CYS A 203 -6.27 16.90 4.24
N PRO A 204 -5.06 17.39 4.58
CA PRO A 204 -4.31 18.25 3.69
C PRO A 204 -4.03 17.62 2.32
N SER A 205 -4.03 18.43 1.27
CA SER A 205 -3.39 18.04 0.01
C SER A 205 -1.88 17.98 0.24
N PRO A 206 -1.18 17.03 -0.37
CA PRO A 206 0.27 17.09 -0.43
C PRO A 206 0.67 18.45 -1.02
N ALA A 207 1.62 19.16 -0.41
CA ALA A 207 2.07 20.45 -0.92
C ALA A 207 2.58 20.25 -2.37
N GLU A 208 2.15 21.11 -3.29
CA GLU A 208 2.74 21.23 -4.61
C GLU A 208 4.20 21.65 -4.39
N GLY A 209 5.13 20.70 -4.39
CA GLY A 209 6.55 20.99 -4.14
C GLY A 209 7.35 19.92 -3.42
N GLU A 210 6.74 18.87 -2.89
CA GLU A 210 7.48 17.69 -2.41
C GLU A 210 7.90 16.75 -3.56
N SER A 211 8.05 17.27 -4.78
CA SER A 211 8.80 16.61 -5.84
C SER A 211 10.27 16.68 -5.45
N HIS A 212 10.77 15.63 -4.87
CA HIS A 212 12.19 15.48 -4.59
C HIS A 212 12.95 15.47 -5.92
N GLY A 213 13.71 16.56 -6.15
CA GLY A 213 14.71 16.63 -7.17
C GLY A 213 15.88 15.70 -6.88
#